data_5afb61fe66a1c1970099dd5b765ea71c
#
_entry.id   5afb61fe66a1c1970099dd5b765ea71c
#
_cell.length_a   1.000
_cell.length_b   1.000
_cell.length_c   1.000
_cell.angle_alpha   90.00
_cell.angle_beta   90.00
_cell.angle_gamma   90.00
#
_symmetry.space_group_name_H-M   'P 1'
#
loop_
_entity.id
_entity.type
_entity.pdbx_description
1 polymer ?
#
loop_
_entity_poly.entity_id
_entity_poly.type
_entity_poly.pdbx_seq_one_letter_code
_entity_poly.pdbx_strand_id
1 'polypeptide(L)'
;MKKTIILLSLCVLFFGCTKDWGSPATKNYPINGSYTGLDVSNAFQVTVSDEVTDVVVTVGELAHDRVIVKVVNGELQIGFKPNTRYNGTAKAVIPANANLSDLDLSGASSFVGELNGHAVDIDLSGASTFRGKVDADEIDLDLSGASDAFINGHCQSKMEIDLSGASTLKAANLNTQSVSGEMSGASNADVTVCSALNVELSGASTLTYGIVSDECHPVVNCPCSGSSTVIPRR
;
A
#
# COMPACT_ATOMS: atom_id res chain seq x y z
N MET A 1 28.43 46.92 -30.15
CA MET A 1 27.44 47.18 -29.08
C MET A 1 26.72 45.87 -28.80
N LYS A 2 27.10 45.14 -27.76
CA LYS A 2 26.49 43.86 -27.34
C LYS A 2 25.32 44.16 -26.37
N LYS A 3 24.09 43.86 -26.79
CA LYS A 3 22.91 44.00 -25.90
C LYS A 3 22.82 42.74 -25.01
N THR A 4 23.10 42.91 -23.72
CA THR A 4 22.88 41.86 -22.69
C THR A 4 21.41 41.88 -22.31
N ILE A 5 20.71 40.80 -22.63
CA ILE A 5 19.31 40.58 -22.17
C ILE A 5 19.40 39.91 -20.79
N ILE A 6 19.04 40.67 -19.75
CA ILE A 6 18.88 40.14 -18.39
C ILE A 6 17.50 39.51 -18.32
N LEU A 7 17.46 38.16 -18.25
CA LEU A 7 16.24 37.37 -18.02
C LEU A 7 15.94 37.41 -16.52
N LEU A 8 15.02 38.29 -16.12
CA LEU A 8 14.55 38.39 -14.73
C LEU A 8 13.61 37.20 -14.46
N SER A 9 14.14 36.14 -13.82
CA SER A 9 13.35 35.01 -13.32
C SER A 9 12.45 35.50 -12.19
N LEU A 10 11.17 35.70 -12.49
CA LEU A 10 10.14 36.02 -11.52
C LEU A 10 9.81 34.73 -10.71
N CYS A 11 10.47 34.56 -9.58
CA CYS A 11 10.15 33.50 -8.63
C CYS A 11 8.84 33.87 -7.93
N VAL A 12 7.71 33.42 -8.43
CA VAL A 12 6.41 33.56 -7.76
C VAL A 12 6.40 32.62 -6.56
N LEU A 13 6.72 33.15 -5.39
CA LEU A 13 6.52 32.48 -4.12
C LEU A 13 5.01 32.39 -3.87
N PHE A 14 4.40 31.26 -4.18
CA PHE A 14 3.06 30.92 -3.70
C PHE A 14 3.13 30.71 -2.17
N PHE A 15 2.94 31.77 -1.42
CA PHE A 15 2.55 31.66 0.00
C PHE A 15 1.12 31.11 0.01
N GLY A 16 0.97 29.80 -0.10
CA GLY A 16 -0.28 29.15 0.22
C GLY A 16 -0.59 29.39 1.69
N CYS A 17 -1.70 30.06 1.99
CA CYS A 17 -2.19 30.22 3.35
C CYS A 17 -2.48 28.82 3.91
N THR A 18 -1.55 28.22 4.65
CA THR A 18 -1.75 26.93 5.31
C THR A 18 -2.65 27.17 6.50
N LYS A 19 -3.79 26.46 6.54
CA LYS A 19 -4.70 26.52 7.69
C LYS A 19 -3.96 25.97 8.91
N ASP A 20 -3.99 26.71 10.02
CA ASP A 20 -3.54 26.19 11.30
C ASP A 20 -4.60 25.21 11.85
N TRP A 21 -4.19 23.99 12.12
CA TRP A 21 -5.04 22.93 12.63
C TRP A 21 -4.90 22.73 14.15
N GLY A 22 -4.14 23.60 14.83
CA GLY A 22 -3.87 23.51 16.26
C GLY A 22 -2.82 22.46 16.62
N SER A 23 -2.57 22.31 17.91
CA SER A 23 -1.65 21.28 18.42
C SER A 23 -2.20 19.87 18.19
N PRO A 24 -1.32 18.84 18.07
CA PRO A 24 -1.77 17.47 18.00
C PRO A 24 -2.63 17.09 19.21
N ALA A 25 -3.79 16.50 18.95
CA ALA A 25 -4.73 16.01 19.94
C ALA A 25 -5.16 14.59 19.59
N THR A 26 -5.47 13.79 20.61
CA THR A 26 -5.90 12.39 20.43
C THR A 26 -7.34 12.24 20.86
N LYS A 27 -8.16 11.56 20.03
CA LYS A 27 -9.55 11.21 20.32
C LYS A 27 -9.85 9.77 19.95
N ASN A 28 -10.74 9.14 20.73
CA ASN A 28 -11.29 7.83 20.44
C ASN A 28 -12.52 7.95 19.55
N TYR A 29 -12.62 7.05 18.59
CA TYR A 29 -13.75 6.91 17.66
C TYR A 29 -14.32 5.51 17.79
N PRO A 30 -15.55 5.36 18.33
CA PRO A 30 -16.15 4.05 18.53
C PRO A 30 -16.36 3.31 17.21
N ILE A 31 -16.02 2.03 17.20
CA ILE A 31 -16.28 1.13 16.08
C ILE A 31 -17.69 0.57 16.24
N ASN A 32 -18.57 0.86 15.26
CA ASN A 32 -19.91 0.37 15.23
C ASN A 32 -20.05 -0.71 14.15
N GLY A 33 -19.97 -1.99 14.54
CA GLY A 33 -20.05 -3.14 13.65
C GLY A 33 -18.73 -3.88 13.49
N SER A 34 -18.80 -5.08 12.91
CA SER A 34 -17.64 -5.87 12.50
C SER A 34 -17.17 -5.42 11.13
N TYR A 35 -15.86 -5.55 10.87
CA TYR A 35 -15.28 -5.26 9.58
C TYR A 35 -14.23 -6.31 9.23
N THR A 36 -14.06 -6.55 7.94
CA THR A 36 -13.00 -7.37 7.35
C THR A 36 -12.18 -6.57 6.34
N GLY A 37 -12.65 -5.37 5.96
CA GLY A 37 -11.96 -4.43 5.09
C GLY A 37 -11.48 -3.18 5.85
N LEU A 38 -10.39 -2.59 5.36
CA LEU A 38 -9.80 -1.35 5.85
C LEU A 38 -9.50 -0.40 4.68
N ASP A 39 -10.26 0.70 4.56
CA ASP A 39 -10.01 1.79 3.61
C ASP A 39 -9.34 2.97 4.34
N VAL A 40 -8.12 3.30 3.92
CA VAL A 40 -7.36 4.42 4.49
C VAL A 40 -6.97 5.41 3.40
N SER A 41 -7.36 6.65 3.60
CA SER A 41 -7.07 7.73 2.66
C SER A 41 -6.46 8.96 3.33
N ASN A 42 -6.03 9.92 2.51
CA ASN A 42 -5.59 11.26 2.96
C ASN A 42 -4.36 11.27 3.89
N ALA A 43 -3.37 10.45 3.59
CA ALA A 43 -2.08 10.39 4.30
C ALA A 43 -2.18 9.99 5.78
N PHE A 44 -3.18 9.19 6.16
CA PHE A 44 -3.21 8.57 7.47
C PHE A 44 -2.15 7.48 7.61
N GLN A 45 -1.48 7.47 8.75
CA GLN A 45 -0.57 6.42 9.18
C GLN A 45 -1.31 5.53 10.17
N VAL A 46 -1.66 4.30 9.75
CA VAL A 46 -2.45 3.37 10.56
C VAL A 46 -1.57 2.25 11.10
N THR A 47 -1.72 1.96 12.38
CA THR A 47 -1.06 0.84 13.06
C THR A 47 -2.08 0.06 13.88
N VAL A 48 -1.73 -1.17 14.23
CA VAL A 48 -2.57 -2.08 15.04
C VAL A 48 -2.07 -2.14 16.47
N SER A 49 -2.97 -2.26 17.43
CA SER A 49 -2.64 -2.51 18.83
C SER A 49 -3.73 -3.33 19.53
N ASP A 50 -3.31 -4.29 20.37
CA ASP A 50 -4.20 -5.06 21.24
C ASP A 50 -4.69 -4.26 22.48
N GLU A 51 -4.10 -3.07 22.72
CA GLU A 51 -4.42 -2.24 23.87
C GLU A 51 -5.64 -1.33 23.64
N VAL A 52 -6.14 -1.24 22.40
CA VAL A 52 -7.28 -0.38 22.04
C VAL A 52 -8.48 -1.22 21.62
N THR A 53 -9.68 -0.73 21.94
CA THR A 53 -10.97 -1.34 21.52
C THR A 53 -11.72 -0.50 20.48
N ASP A 54 -11.32 0.75 20.37
CA ASP A 54 -11.84 1.74 19.42
C ASP A 54 -10.70 2.28 18.54
N VAL A 55 -11.03 2.98 17.47
CA VAL A 55 -10.00 3.68 16.69
C VAL A 55 -9.52 4.91 17.45
N VAL A 56 -8.22 4.98 17.69
CA VAL A 56 -7.59 6.12 18.38
C VAL A 56 -6.90 7.00 17.33
N VAL A 57 -7.42 8.21 17.11
CA VAL A 57 -6.90 9.13 16.09
C VAL A 57 -6.17 10.30 16.73
N THR A 58 -4.95 10.57 16.21
CA THR A 58 -4.15 11.74 16.56
C THR A 58 -3.96 12.63 15.34
N VAL A 59 -4.54 13.81 15.38
CA VAL A 59 -4.45 14.89 14.38
C VAL A 59 -4.42 16.24 15.09
N GLY A 60 -4.25 17.33 14.36
CA GLY A 60 -4.44 18.68 14.95
C GLY A 60 -5.85 18.84 15.55
N GLU A 61 -5.96 19.49 16.70
CA GLU A 61 -7.20 19.59 17.49
C GLU A 61 -8.40 20.04 16.64
N LEU A 62 -8.21 21.04 15.80
CA LEU A 62 -9.25 21.59 14.93
C LEU A 62 -9.55 20.70 13.70
N ALA A 63 -8.75 19.68 13.46
CA ALA A 63 -8.98 18.73 12.36
C ALA A 63 -9.94 17.60 12.73
N HIS A 64 -10.18 17.32 14.02
CA HIS A 64 -11.05 16.23 14.45
C HIS A 64 -12.48 16.31 13.89
N ASP A 65 -13.03 17.53 13.69
CA ASP A 65 -14.34 17.72 13.07
C ASP A 65 -14.39 17.32 11.58
N ARG A 66 -13.22 17.11 10.97
CA ARG A 66 -13.06 16.70 9.59
C ARG A 66 -12.68 15.22 9.43
N VAL A 67 -12.31 14.54 10.50
CA VAL A 67 -11.98 13.12 10.50
C VAL A 67 -13.24 12.28 10.19
N ILE A 68 -13.05 11.25 9.39
CA ILE A 68 -14.00 10.15 9.14
C ILE A 68 -13.42 8.91 9.79
N VAL A 69 -14.17 8.27 10.67
CA VAL A 69 -13.99 6.90 11.14
C VAL A 69 -15.37 6.27 11.19
N LYS A 70 -15.62 5.30 10.34
CA LYS A 70 -16.93 4.62 10.27
C LYS A 70 -16.77 3.24 9.65
N VAL A 71 -17.66 2.31 9.98
CA VAL A 71 -17.80 1.03 9.28
C VAL A 71 -18.95 1.14 8.29
N VAL A 72 -18.70 0.81 7.03
CA VAL A 72 -19.69 0.80 5.95
C VAL A 72 -19.53 -0.50 5.15
N ASN A 73 -20.57 -1.30 5.05
CA ASN A 73 -20.57 -2.57 4.31
C ASN A 73 -19.44 -3.55 4.72
N GLY A 74 -19.04 -3.54 6.00
CA GLY A 74 -17.96 -4.40 6.48
C GLY A 74 -16.55 -3.85 6.29
N GLU A 75 -16.41 -2.58 5.91
CA GLU A 75 -15.15 -1.89 5.71
C GLU A 75 -14.99 -0.75 6.72
N LEU A 76 -13.86 -0.71 7.42
CA LEU A 76 -13.49 0.39 8.31
C LEU A 76 -12.82 1.51 7.50
N GLN A 77 -13.52 2.61 7.33
CA GLN A 77 -13.03 3.77 6.59
C GLN A 77 -12.39 4.80 7.52
N ILE A 78 -11.13 5.16 7.22
CA ILE A 78 -10.35 6.16 7.96
C ILE A 78 -9.79 7.20 6.99
N GLY A 79 -10.18 8.47 7.20
CA GLY A 79 -9.75 9.55 6.34
C GLY A 79 -10.27 10.91 6.78
N PHE A 80 -10.24 11.87 5.87
CA PHE A 80 -10.85 13.18 6.07
C PHE A 80 -12.08 13.39 5.17
N LYS A 81 -13.00 14.21 5.62
CA LYS A 81 -14.13 14.67 4.79
C LYS A 81 -13.63 15.33 3.51
N PRO A 82 -14.37 15.22 2.39
CA PRO A 82 -14.01 15.83 1.12
C PRO A 82 -13.59 17.31 1.26
N ASN A 83 -12.65 17.73 0.41
CA ASN A 83 -12.09 19.09 0.40
C ASN A 83 -11.34 19.49 1.68
N THR A 84 -10.90 18.55 2.51
CA THR A 84 -10.02 18.84 3.63
C THR A 84 -8.57 18.85 3.14
N ARG A 85 -7.89 19.98 3.31
CA ARG A 85 -6.45 20.12 3.07
C ARG A 85 -5.75 20.11 4.42
N TYR A 86 -5.31 18.94 4.85
CA TYR A 86 -4.57 18.76 6.09
C TYR A 86 -3.07 18.70 5.79
N ASN A 87 -2.30 19.51 6.51
CA ASN A 87 -0.84 19.64 6.33
C ASN A 87 -0.03 19.14 7.53
N GLY A 88 -0.71 18.51 8.50
CA GLY A 88 -0.08 17.88 9.65
C GLY A 88 0.09 16.36 9.48
N THR A 89 0.59 15.70 10.52
CA THR A 89 0.64 14.24 10.59
C THR A 89 -0.69 13.70 11.09
N ALA A 90 -1.31 12.81 10.32
CA ALA A 90 -2.53 12.09 10.69
C ALA A 90 -2.17 10.65 11.08
N LYS A 91 -2.46 10.25 12.31
CA LYS A 91 -2.21 8.89 12.81
C LYS A 91 -3.49 8.26 13.30
N ALA A 92 -3.63 6.97 13.09
CA ALA A 92 -4.68 6.17 13.70
C ALA A 92 -4.10 4.86 14.25
N VAL A 93 -4.61 4.44 15.41
CA VAL A 93 -4.36 3.11 15.97
C VAL A 93 -5.70 2.39 15.96
N ILE A 94 -5.74 1.22 15.34
CA ILE A 94 -6.92 0.36 15.27
C ILE A 94 -6.75 -0.87 16.17
N PRO A 95 -7.84 -1.47 16.68
CA PRO A 95 -7.78 -2.74 17.38
C PRO A 95 -7.24 -3.86 16.47
N ALA A 96 -6.55 -4.83 17.07
CA ALA A 96 -6.20 -6.04 16.36
C ALA A 96 -7.45 -6.75 15.83
N ASN A 97 -7.41 -7.16 14.59
CA ASN A 97 -8.50 -7.85 13.91
C ASN A 97 -7.95 -9.04 13.10
N ALA A 98 -8.15 -10.24 13.63
CA ALA A 98 -7.67 -11.47 13.01
C ALA A 98 -8.38 -11.83 11.68
N ASN A 99 -9.46 -11.13 11.33
CA ASN A 99 -10.23 -11.37 10.10
C ASN A 99 -10.09 -10.24 9.08
N LEU A 100 -9.04 -9.41 9.19
CA LEU A 100 -8.78 -8.36 8.21
C LEU A 100 -8.21 -9.02 6.95
N SER A 101 -8.94 -8.94 5.85
CA SER A 101 -8.63 -9.61 4.59
C SER A 101 -8.69 -8.70 3.36
N ASP A 102 -9.13 -7.46 3.54
CA ASP A 102 -9.27 -6.48 2.46
C ASP A 102 -8.63 -5.16 2.90
N LEU A 103 -7.71 -4.62 2.07
CA LEU A 103 -6.93 -3.43 2.37
C LEU A 103 -6.88 -2.48 1.19
N ASP A 104 -7.54 -1.35 1.29
CA ASP A 104 -7.44 -0.24 0.33
C ASP A 104 -6.68 0.94 0.95
N LEU A 105 -5.54 1.30 0.35
CA LEU A 105 -4.77 2.47 0.75
C LEU A 105 -4.65 3.45 -0.42
N SER A 106 -5.06 4.68 -0.17
CA SER A 106 -4.99 5.73 -1.19
C SER A 106 -4.31 7.02 -0.70
N GLY A 107 -3.97 7.89 -1.62
CA GLY A 107 -3.31 9.16 -1.33
C GLY A 107 -1.83 9.01 -1.01
N ALA A 108 -1.44 9.10 0.23
CA ALA A 108 -0.10 8.82 0.73
C ALA A 108 -0.20 8.12 2.09
N SER A 109 -1.17 7.22 2.20
CA SER A 109 -1.50 6.54 3.45
C SER A 109 -0.56 5.36 3.72
N SER A 110 -0.49 4.92 4.96
CA SER A 110 0.28 3.74 5.31
C SER A 110 -0.44 2.88 6.33
N PHE A 111 -0.26 1.57 6.19
CA PHE A 111 -0.74 0.58 7.14
C PHE A 111 0.39 -0.35 7.57
N VAL A 112 0.46 -0.61 8.87
CA VAL A 112 1.35 -1.62 9.46
C VAL A 112 0.49 -2.57 10.29
N GLY A 113 0.40 -3.83 9.84
CA GLY A 113 -0.47 -4.83 10.48
C GLY A 113 -0.43 -6.17 9.80
N GLU A 114 -1.40 -7.02 10.10
CA GLU A 114 -1.54 -8.36 9.56
C GLU A 114 -2.86 -8.51 8.80
N LEU A 115 -2.82 -9.25 7.69
CA LEU A 115 -3.99 -9.64 6.91
C LEU A 115 -4.09 -11.17 6.91
N ASN A 116 -5.30 -11.68 7.13
CA ASN A 116 -5.54 -13.11 7.21
C ASN A 116 -6.89 -13.47 6.59
N GLY A 117 -6.92 -14.56 5.83
CA GLY A 117 -8.18 -15.02 5.23
C GLY A 117 -7.99 -16.18 4.26
N HIS A 118 -9.08 -16.66 3.71
CA HIS A 118 -9.04 -17.58 2.56
C HIS A 118 -8.56 -16.80 1.31
N ALA A 119 -9.12 -15.64 1.08
CA ALA A 119 -8.67 -14.69 0.06
C ALA A 119 -8.33 -13.36 0.73
N VAL A 120 -7.19 -12.79 0.37
CA VAL A 120 -6.74 -11.46 0.82
C VAL A 120 -6.59 -10.58 -0.40
N ASP A 121 -7.22 -9.40 -0.34
CA ASP A 121 -7.23 -8.37 -1.37
C ASP A 121 -6.46 -7.13 -0.90
N ILE A 122 -5.54 -6.61 -1.72
CA ILE A 122 -4.66 -5.49 -1.35
C ILE A 122 -4.55 -4.51 -2.51
N ASP A 123 -5.23 -3.37 -2.37
CA ASP A 123 -5.21 -2.27 -3.31
C ASP A 123 -4.41 -1.08 -2.77
N LEU A 124 -3.28 -0.78 -3.40
CA LEU A 124 -2.47 0.39 -3.05
C LEU A 124 -2.37 1.38 -4.21
N SER A 125 -2.79 2.60 -3.97
CA SER A 125 -2.75 3.66 -4.98
C SER A 125 -2.06 4.94 -4.48
N GLY A 126 -1.68 5.81 -5.40
CA GLY A 126 -1.01 7.07 -5.09
C GLY A 126 0.44 6.88 -4.65
N ALA A 127 0.75 7.15 -3.40
CA ALA A 127 2.07 6.95 -2.78
C ALA A 127 1.93 6.19 -1.46
N SER A 128 1.10 5.17 -1.45
CA SER A 128 0.73 4.42 -0.25
C SER A 128 1.74 3.33 0.10
N THR A 129 1.75 2.91 1.35
CA THR A 129 2.69 1.88 1.82
C THR A 129 2.00 0.88 2.74
N PHE A 130 2.09 -0.40 2.41
CA PHE A 130 1.75 -1.50 3.31
C PHE A 130 3.00 -2.21 3.81
N ARG A 131 3.02 -2.53 5.11
CA ARG A 131 4.06 -3.37 5.73
C ARG A 131 3.42 -4.35 6.68
N GLY A 132 3.58 -5.65 6.40
CA GLY A 132 2.94 -6.60 7.30
C GLY A 132 3.10 -8.05 6.93
N LYS A 133 2.40 -8.86 7.71
CA LYS A 133 2.28 -10.28 7.50
C LYS A 133 0.97 -10.58 6.77
N VAL A 134 1.02 -11.49 5.81
CA VAL A 134 -0.17 -12.01 5.13
C VAL A 134 -0.16 -13.52 5.21
N ASP A 135 -1.24 -14.09 5.77
CA ASP A 135 -1.48 -15.54 5.78
C ASP A 135 -2.82 -15.83 5.09
N ALA A 136 -2.75 -16.38 3.88
CA ALA A 136 -3.92 -16.62 3.04
C ALA A 136 -3.77 -17.88 2.18
N ASP A 137 -4.89 -18.36 1.62
CA ASP A 137 -4.84 -19.35 0.55
C ASP A 137 -4.59 -18.67 -0.79
N GLU A 138 -5.21 -17.53 -1.03
CA GLU A 138 -5.05 -16.71 -2.24
C GLU A 138 -4.81 -15.25 -1.88
N ILE A 139 -3.96 -14.58 -2.66
CA ILE A 139 -3.69 -13.14 -2.54
C ILE A 139 -3.90 -12.48 -3.89
N ASP A 140 -4.68 -11.40 -3.92
CA ASP A 140 -4.79 -10.47 -5.03
C ASP A 140 -4.14 -9.14 -4.65
N LEU A 141 -3.22 -8.62 -5.48
CA LEU A 141 -2.39 -7.48 -5.13
C LEU A 141 -2.29 -6.49 -6.28
N ASP A 142 -2.97 -5.36 -6.15
CA ASP A 142 -2.94 -4.24 -7.08
C ASP A 142 -2.10 -3.07 -6.55
N LEU A 143 -0.97 -2.78 -7.20
CA LEU A 143 -0.13 -1.64 -6.88
C LEU A 143 -0.07 -0.65 -8.03
N SER A 144 -0.47 0.59 -7.77
CA SER A 144 -0.44 1.65 -8.76
C SER A 144 0.22 2.93 -8.25
N GLY A 145 0.57 3.84 -9.16
CA GLY A 145 1.23 5.09 -8.82
C GLY A 145 2.68 4.90 -8.38
N ALA A 146 3.01 5.23 -7.15
CA ALA A 146 4.31 5.05 -6.52
C ALA A 146 4.15 4.36 -5.16
N SER A 147 3.35 3.29 -5.12
CA SER A 147 3.05 2.57 -3.90
C SER A 147 4.03 1.43 -3.63
N ASP A 148 4.19 1.11 -2.35
CA ASP A 148 5.12 0.09 -1.87
C ASP A 148 4.40 -0.92 -0.98
N ALA A 149 4.59 -2.22 -1.26
CA ALA A 149 4.15 -3.31 -0.39
C ALA A 149 5.35 -4.14 0.10
N PHE A 150 5.45 -4.35 1.42
CA PHE A 150 6.48 -5.15 2.08
C PHE A 150 5.79 -6.27 2.86
N ILE A 151 5.76 -7.46 2.26
CA ILE A 151 4.93 -8.57 2.72
C ILE A 151 5.81 -9.75 3.12
N ASN A 152 5.45 -10.39 4.22
CA ASN A 152 5.98 -11.69 4.64
C ASN A 152 4.84 -12.63 5.03
N GLY A 153 5.10 -13.93 5.21
CA GLY A 153 4.10 -14.91 5.62
C GLY A 153 3.91 -16.05 4.64
N HIS A 154 2.67 -16.45 4.39
CA HIS A 154 2.35 -17.59 3.53
C HIS A 154 1.14 -17.31 2.62
N CYS A 155 1.27 -17.75 1.35
CA CYS A 155 0.19 -17.87 0.41
C CYS A 155 0.12 -19.33 -0.05
N GLN A 156 -0.90 -20.07 0.34
CA GLN A 156 -0.93 -21.53 0.14
C GLN A 156 -1.10 -21.95 -1.31
N SER A 157 -1.75 -21.13 -2.12
CA SER A 157 -2.12 -21.48 -3.48
C SER A 157 -1.56 -20.49 -4.52
N LYS A 158 -2.16 -19.32 -4.62
CA LYS A 158 -1.90 -18.39 -5.71
C LYS A 158 -1.77 -16.96 -5.19
N MET A 159 -0.75 -16.24 -5.69
CA MET A 159 -0.68 -14.78 -5.61
C MET A 159 -0.83 -14.20 -7.02
N GLU A 160 -1.83 -13.38 -7.23
CA GLU A 160 -1.99 -12.53 -8.42
C GLU A 160 -1.39 -11.16 -8.13
N ILE A 161 -0.64 -10.62 -9.10
CA ILE A 161 0.01 -9.32 -8.93
C ILE A 161 -0.23 -8.45 -10.16
N ASP A 162 -0.78 -7.26 -9.96
CA ASP A 162 -0.90 -6.24 -10.99
C ASP A 162 -0.16 -4.97 -10.56
N LEU A 163 1.04 -4.77 -11.12
CA LEU A 163 1.92 -3.68 -10.76
C LEU A 163 2.03 -2.66 -11.89
N SER A 164 1.73 -1.41 -11.60
CA SER A 164 1.83 -0.33 -12.58
C SER A 164 2.50 0.93 -12.00
N GLY A 165 2.85 1.88 -12.87
CA GLY A 165 3.51 3.11 -12.47
C GLY A 165 4.96 2.90 -12.05
N ALA A 166 5.32 3.30 -10.85
CA ALA A 166 6.64 3.12 -10.23
C ALA A 166 6.50 2.37 -8.89
N SER A 167 5.65 1.37 -8.85
CA SER A 167 5.33 0.61 -7.64
C SER A 167 6.38 -0.45 -7.29
N THR A 168 6.43 -0.83 -6.02
CA THR A 168 7.40 -1.82 -5.53
C THR A 168 6.73 -2.87 -4.65
N LEU A 169 6.89 -4.15 -5.01
CA LEU A 169 6.53 -5.30 -4.18
C LEU A 169 7.78 -5.97 -3.61
N LYS A 170 7.89 -6.08 -2.31
CA LYS A 170 8.92 -6.83 -1.58
C LYS A 170 8.27 -7.97 -0.81
N ALA A 171 8.17 -9.14 -1.48
CA ALA A 171 7.57 -10.36 -0.97
C ALA A 171 8.55 -11.55 -0.96
N ALA A 172 9.85 -11.26 -0.83
CA ALA A 172 10.89 -12.29 -0.77
C ALA A 172 10.73 -13.26 0.41
N ASN A 173 10.04 -12.83 1.47
CA ASN A 173 9.75 -13.63 2.67
C ASN A 173 8.30 -14.11 2.73
N LEU A 174 7.56 -14.00 1.64
CA LEU A 174 6.24 -14.60 1.45
C LEU A 174 6.39 -15.88 0.63
N ASN A 175 6.17 -17.03 1.24
CA ASN A 175 6.22 -18.32 0.53
C ASN A 175 4.91 -18.54 -0.20
N THR A 176 4.96 -18.74 -1.53
CA THR A 176 3.76 -19.03 -2.32
C THR A 176 3.96 -20.21 -3.28
N GLN A 177 2.88 -20.89 -3.63
CA GLN A 177 2.91 -21.97 -4.63
C GLN A 177 3.04 -21.42 -6.04
N SER A 178 2.25 -20.42 -6.39
CA SER A 178 2.27 -19.83 -7.73
C SER A 178 2.10 -18.33 -7.69
N VAL A 179 2.77 -17.63 -8.62
CA VAL A 179 2.62 -16.20 -8.88
C VAL A 179 2.21 -16.00 -10.32
N SER A 180 1.17 -15.20 -10.55
CA SER A 180 0.71 -14.79 -11.89
C SER A 180 0.33 -13.31 -11.91
N GLY A 181 0.20 -12.72 -13.10
CA GLY A 181 -0.27 -11.34 -13.28
C GLY A 181 0.54 -10.53 -14.26
N GLU A 182 0.52 -9.22 -14.09
CA GLU A 182 1.13 -8.28 -15.03
C GLU A 182 1.99 -7.23 -14.31
N MET A 183 3.07 -6.80 -14.96
CA MET A 183 3.92 -5.70 -14.49
C MET A 183 4.17 -4.71 -15.61
N SER A 184 3.91 -3.44 -15.36
CA SER A 184 4.07 -2.36 -16.33
C SER A 184 4.74 -1.12 -15.74
N GLY A 185 5.07 -0.13 -16.60
CA GLY A 185 5.73 1.09 -16.17
C GLY A 185 7.18 0.87 -15.77
N ALA A 186 7.55 1.30 -14.59
CA ALA A 186 8.87 1.09 -13.96
C ALA A 186 8.73 0.37 -12.62
N SER A 187 7.85 -0.63 -12.57
CA SER A 187 7.54 -1.38 -11.35
C SER A 187 8.60 -2.44 -11.04
N ASN A 188 8.72 -2.78 -9.75
CA ASN A 188 9.67 -3.77 -9.28
C ASN A 188 8.99 -4.78 -8.36
N ALA A 189 9.23 -6.07 -8.57
CA ALA A 189 8.78 -7.12 -7.67
C ALA A 189 9.92 -8.05 -7.25
N ASP A 190 9.88 -8.52 -6.00
CA ASP A 190 10.74 -9.57 -5.47
C ASP A 190 9.86 -10.61 -4.76
N VAL A 191 9.72 -11.80 -5.35
CA VAL A 191 8.79 -12.86 -4.92
C VAL A 191 9.51 -14.18 -4.62
N THR A 192 8.87 -15.08 -3.89
CA THR A 192 9.37 -16.44 -3.64
C THR A 192 8.29 -17.45 -4.01
N VAL A 193 8.60 -18.40 -4.90
CA VAL A 193 7.64 -19.31 -5.54
C VAL A 193 8.12 -20.76 -5.52
N CYS A 194 7.17 -21.71 -5.47
CA CYS A 194 7.50 -23.15 -5.49
C CYS A 194 7.17 -23.83 -6.82
N SER A 195 6.01 -23.59 -7.43
CA SER A 195 5.51 -24.40 -8.55
C SER A 195 5.43 -23.67 -9.89
N ALA A 196 4.97 -22.43 -9.92
CA ALA A 196 4.79 -21.69 -11.16
C ALA A 196 4.96 -20.18 -11.00
N LEU A 197 5.66 -19.57 -11.96
CA LEU A 197 5.78 -18.11 -12.10
C LEU A 197 5.36 -17.74 -13.52
N ASN A 198 4.21 -17.04 -13.63
CA ASN A 198 3.61 -16.68 -14.91
C ASN A 198 3.20 -15.22 -14.91
N VAL A 199 4.17 -14.32 -15.14
CA VAL A 199 3.98 -12.86 -15.06
C VAL A 199 4.38 -12.24 -16.39
N GLU A 200 3.51 -11.41 -16.97
CA GLU A 200 3.82 -10.64 -18.16
C GLU A 200 4.47 -9.29 -17.78
N LEU A 201 5.63 -9.00 -18.36
CA LEU A 201 6.38 -7.78 -18.04
C LEU A 201 6.43 -6.83 -19.25
N SER A 202 6.17 -5.56 -18.99
CA SER A 202 6.27 -4.49 -19.99
C SER A 202 6.96 -3.23 -19.43
N GLY A 203 7.29 -2.29 -20.30
CA GLY A 203 7.94 -1.04 -19.91
C GLY A 203 9.38 -1.23 -19.47
N ALA A 204 9.72 -0.79 -18.28
CA ALA A 204 11.02 -0.95 -17.63
C ALA A 204 10.89 -1.68 -16.28
N SER A 205 10.00 -2.66 -16.22
CA SER A 205 9.73 -3.41 -15.00
C SER A 205 10.78 -4.48 -14.72
N THR A 206 10.96 -4.81 -13.44
CA THR A 206 11.93 -5.82 -13.01
C THR A 206 11.27 -6.81 -12.04
N LEU A 207 11.31 -8.10 -12.38
CA LEU A 207 10.86 -9.17 -11.51
C LEU A 207 12.06 -9.99 -11.02
N THR A 208 12.30 -9.99 -9.72
CA THR A 208 13.25 -10.88 -9.07
C THR A 208 12.48 -12.03 -8.43
N TYR A 209 12.93 -13.27 -8.60
CA TYR A 209 12.28 -14.39 -7.94
C TYR A 209 13.26 -15.31 -7.24
N GLY A 210 12.85 -15.85 -6.10
CA GLY A 210 13.52 -16.95 -5.40
C GLY A 210 12.65 -18.21 -5.40
N ILE A 211 13.21 -19.31 -4.94
CA ILE A 211 12.50 -20.58 -4.72
C ILE A 211 12.32 -20.83 -3.22
N VAL A 212 11.20 -21.44 -2.84
CA VAL A 212 10.86 -21.69 -1.43
C VAL A 212 11.84 -22.68 -0.78
N SER A 213 12.22 -23.73 -1.51
CA SER A 213 13.17 -24.78 -1.07
C SER A 213 13.81 -25.47 -2.28
N ASP A 214 14.85 -26.27 -2.04
CA ASP A 214 15.54 -27.05 -3.08
C ASP A 214 14.64 -28.12 -3.74
N GLU A 215 13.52 -28.47 -3.13
CA GLU A 215 12.52 -29.38 -3.69
C GLU A 215 11.57 -28.69 -4.68
N CYS A 216 11.57 -27.36 -4.70
CA CYS A 216 10.71 -26.55 -5.58
C CYS A 216 11.39 -26.33 -6.92
N HIS A 217 10.69 -26.66 -8.00
CA HIS A 217 11.16 -26.47 -9.38
C HIS A 217 10.11 -25.70 -10.19
N PRO A 218 9.99 -24.37 -10.01
CA PRO A 218 8.92 -23.61 -10.66
C PRO A 218 9.06 -23.62 -12.19
N VAL A 219 7.92 -23.75 -12.85
CA VAL A 219 7.83 -23.45 -14.28
C VAL A 219 7.77 -21.92 -14.42
N VAL A 220 8.78 -21.34 -15.06
CA VAL A 220 8.89 -19.89 -15.27
C VAL A 220 8.49 -19.56 -16.70
N ASN A 221 7.41 -18.80 -16.84
CA ASN A 221 6.90 -18.26 -18.10
C ASN A 221 6.65 -16.75 -17.93
N CYS A 222 7.64 -15.93 -18.23
CA CYS A 222 7.59 -14.50 -18.03
C CYS A 222 7.90 -13.76 -19.34
N PRO A 223 6.91 -13.60 -20.23
CA PRO A 223 7.10 -12.85 -21.46
C PRO A 223 7.44 -11.39 -21.14
N CYS A 224 8.49 -10.90 -21.78
CA CYS A 224 9.04 -9.56 -21.53
C CYS A 224 8.96 -8.70 -22.79
N SER A 225 8.57 -7.44 -22.61
CA SER A 225 8.60 -6.42 -23.66
C SER A 225 9.24 -5.13 -23.14
N GLY A 226 9.67 -4.24 -24.04
CA GLY A 226 10.38 -3.02 -23.67
C GLY A 226 11.76 -3.29 -23.08
N SER A 227 12.07 -2.71 -21.92
CA SER A 227 13.32 -2.89 -21.18
C SER A 227 13.12 -3.71 -19.91
N SER A 228 12.08 -4.53 -19.85
CA SER A 228 11.75 -5.34 -18.68
C SER A 228 12.72 -6.52 -18.51
N THR A 229 12.86 -6.99 -17.28
CA THR A 229 13.86 -8.01 -16.92
C THR A 229 13.34 -8.96 -15.85
N VAL A 230 13.65 -10.27 -16.00
CA VAL A 230 13.39 -11.29 -14.97
C VAL A 230 14.72 -11.82 -14.44
N ILE A 231 14.90 -11.84 -13.12
CA ILE A 231 16.17 -12.17 -12.45
C ILE A 231 15.94 -13.26 -11.40
N PRO A 232 16.56 -14.44 -11.53
CA PRO A 232 16.57 -15.41 -10.45
C PRO A 232 17.43 -14.91 -9.28
N ARG A 233 16.90 -14.96 -8.06
CA ARG A 233 17.64 -14.66 -6.83
C ARG A 233 18.52 -15.86 -6.48
N ARG A 234 19.82 -15.60 -6.25
CA ARG A 234 20.84 -16.60 -5.89
C ARG A 234 20.88 -16.83 -4.39
#